data_c2dc3a3e3b17886b5cdf96c92b79f12b
#
_entry.id   c2dc3a3e3b17886b5cdf96c92b79f12b
#
_cell.length_a   1.000
_cell.length_b   1.000
_cell.length_c   1.000
_cell.angle_alpha   90.00
_cell.angle_beta   90.00
_cell.angle_gamma   90.00
#
_symmetry.space_group_name_H-M   'P 1'
#
loop_
_entity.id
_entity.type
_entity.pdbx_description
1 polymer ?
#
loop_
_entity_poly.entity_id
_entity_poly.type
_entity_poly.pdbx_seq_one_letter_code
_entity_poly.pdbx_strand_id
1 'polypeptide(L)'
;DLANWVTGSWTSEVSWDITDGAGTVIASGVHGGSGASSGNCPVGPIPVPGCMDSTAVNYNAAATVDDGSCVFCSANYVTLDMTDSWGDGWNGNTWTATSTSGGQSFGPYTIASGAAASESFCMDSDCYDIVCDFGSFQGEVGWTLTDASGTVIASGGAPYSALSSVGGVVCPVLGCTDSTALNYNPLATQDDGS
;
A
#
# COMPACT_ATOMS: atom_id res chain seq x y z
N ASP A 1 25.39 -12.67 -7.31
CA ASP A 1 26.03 -11.46 -7.86
C ASP A 1 27.51 -11.44 -7.55
N LEU A 2 28.36 -11.62 -8.59
CA LEU A 2 29.81 -11.44 -8.50
C LEU A 2 30.15 -9.94 -8.69
N ALA A 3 29.58 -9.07 -7.83
CA ALA A 3 29.60 -7.64 -8.03
C ALA A 3 30.86 -6.90 -7.53
N ASN A 4 31.91 -7.60 -7.09
CA ASN A 4 33.10 -6.96 -6.49
C ASN A 4 34.43 -7.46 -7.10
N TRP A 5 34.63 -7.23 -8.41
CA TRP A 5 35.93 -7.35 -9.00
C TRP A 5 36.75 -6.08 -8.75
N VAL A 6 37.83 -6.21 -8.00
CA VAL A 6 38.82 -5.13 -7.87
C VAL A 6 39.80 -5.27 -9.04
N THR A 7 39.92 -4.20 -9.84
CA THR A 7 40.89 -4.16 -10.95
C THR A 7 42.30 -4.18 -10.42
N GLY A 8 43.02 -5.26 -10.71
CA GLY A 8 44.50 -5.39 -10.50
C GLY A 8 45.28 -5.08 -11.76
N SER A 9 46.62 -5.12 -11.67
CA SER A 9 47.52 -5.15 -12.84
C SER A 9 47.42 -6.50 -13.53
N TRP A 10 47.55 -6.55 -14.87
CA TRP A 10 47.57 -7.80 -15.66
C TRP A 10 46.19 -8.48 -15.78
N THR A 11 45.18 -7.71 -16.06
CA THR A 11 43.79 -8.19 -16.20
C THR A 11 43.58 -9.21 -17.31
N SER A 12 44.47 -9.25 -18.32
CA SER A 12 44.43 -10.21 -19.43
C SER A 12 44.84 -11.65 -19.03
N GLU A 13 45.37 -11.82 -17.84
CA GLU A 13 45.83 -13.14 -17.31
C GLU A 13 44.81 -13.76 -16.36
N VAL A 14 43.69 -13.08 -16.09
CA VAL A 14 42.65 -13.54 -15.14
C VAL A 14 41.58 -14.32 -15.88
N SER A 15 41.47 -15.61 -15.53
CA SER A 15 40.32 -16.45 -15.87
C SER A 15 39.67 -16.99 -14.59
N TRP A 16 38.40 -17.30 -14.68
CA TRP A 16 37.63 -17.85 -13.55
C TRP A 16 36.63 -18.90 -14.03
N ASP A 17 36.39 -19.88 -13.19
CA ASP A 17 35.37 -20.90 -13.35
C ASP A 17 34.52 -20.97 -12.09
N ILE A 18 33.20 -21.12 -12.26
CA ILE A 18 32.27 -21.49 -11.19
C ILE A 18 31.87 -22.94 -11.41
N THR A 19 32.09 -23.78 -10.41
CA THR A 19 31.73 -25.21 -10.47
C THR A 19 30.59 -25.52 -9.52
N ASP A 20 29.77 -26.50 -9.86
CA ASP A 20 28.78 -27.09 -8.95
C ASP A 20 29.44 -27.99 -7.89
N GLY A 21 28.64 -28.54 -6.96
CA GLY A 21 29.12 -29.45 -5.92
C GLY A 21 29.65 -30.77 -6.44
N ALA A 22 29.47 -31.11 -7.72
CA ALA A 22 30.02 -32.27 -8.42
C ALA A 22 31.30 -31.94 -9.21
N GLY A 23 31.72 -30.67 -9.21
CA GLY A 23 32.92 -30.22 -9.92
C GLY A 23 32.65 -29.86 -11.39
N THR A 24 31.43 -29.82 -11.84
CA THR A 24 31.08 -29.42 -13.21
C THR A 24 31.15 -27.91 -13.34
N VAL A 25 31.85 -27.37 -14.35
CA VAL A 25 31.87 -25.93 -14.62
C VAL A 25 30.50 -25.46 -15.11
N ILE A 26 29.88 -24.59 -14.34
CA ILE A 26 28.56 -24.00 -14.65
C ILE A 26 28.66 -22.60 -15.25
N ALA A 27 29.77 -21.91 -15.03
CA ALA A 27 30.08 -20.65 -15.67
C ALA A 27 31.61 -20.45 -15.71
N SER A 28 32.12 -19.79 -16.74
CA SER A 28 33.52 -19.41 -16.85
C SER A 28 33.66 -18.08 -17.58
N GLY A 29 34.76 -17.39 -17.36
CA GLY A 29 35.04 -16.14 -18.03
C GLY A 29 36.46 -15.64 -17.87
N VAL A 30 36.76 -14.55 -18.56
CA VAL A 30 37.99 -13.80 -18.46
C VAL A 30 37.68 -12.36 -18.07
N HIS A 31 38.65 -11.67 -17.48
CA HIS A 31 38.47 -10.27 -17.13
C HIS A 31 38.16 -9.42 -18.37
N GLY A 32 37.08 -8.64 -18.33
CA GLY A 32 36.64 -7.77 -19.42
C GLY A 32 35.86 -8.47 -20.56
N GLY A 33 35.70 -9.79 -20.48
CA GLY A 33 34.82 -10.53 -21.37
C GLY A 33 33.39 -10.60 -20.81
N SER A 34 32.37 -10.43 -21.66
CA SER A 34 31.03 -10.82 -21.32
C SER A 34 30.96 -12.36 -21.29
N GLY A 35 31.06 -12.93 -20.08
CA GLY A 35 30.91 -14.36 -19.89
C GLY A 35 29.51 -14.80 -20.32
N ALA A 36 29.41 -15.60 -21.38
CA ALA A 36 28.19 -16.31 -21.69
C ALA A 36 28.05 -17.44 -20.65
N SER A 37 27.04 -17.36 -19.81
CA SER A 37 26.64 -18.50 -19.00
C SER A 37 26.04 -19.57 -19.91
N SER A 38 26.81 -20.60 -20.22
CA SER A 38 26.29 -21.80 -20.90
C SER A 38 25.95 -22.89 -19.87
N GLY A 39 25.42 -22.53 -18.77
CA GLY A 39 24.96 -23.46 -17.75
C GLY A 39 23.47 -23.25 -17.54
N ASN A 40 22.70 -24.31 -17.77
CA ASN A 40 21.38 -24.42 -17.20
C ASN A 40 21.58 -24.36 -15.67
N CYS A 41 21.57 -23.15 -15.07
CA CYS A 41 21.12 -23.07 -13.71
C CYS A 41 19.77 -23.78 -13.71
N PRO A 42 19.57 -24.88 -12.99
CA PRO A 42 18.22 -25.33 -12.76
C PRO A 42 17.60 -24.17 -11.99
N VAL A 43 16.91 -23.31 -12.74
CA VAL A 43 16.04 -22.29 -12.15
C VAL A 43 14.94 -23.13 -11.57
N GLY A 44 15.13 -23.60 -10.34
CA GLY A 44 14.00 -23.99 -9.53
C GLY A 44 12.99 -22.85 -9.62
N PRO A 45 11.70 -23.12 -9.54
CA PRO A 45 10.72 -22.07 -9.63
C PRO A 45 11.17 -20.93 -8.72
N ILE A 46 11.27 -19.71 -9.28
CA ILE A 46 11.67 -18.53 -8.52
C ILE A 46 10.71 -18.47 -7.33
N PRO A 47 11.20 -18.49 -6.09
CA PRO A 47 10.32 -18.44 -4.94
C PRO A 47 9.48 -17.16 -5.02
N VAL A 48 8.18 -17.32 -4.97
CA VAL A 48 7.22 -16.21 -4.91
C VAL A 48 6.88 -16.02 -3.43
N PRO A 49 7.39 -14.97 -2.77
CA PRO A 49 7.02 -14.69 -1.39
C PRO A 49 5.58 -14.16 -1.31
N GLY A 50 4.92 -14.43 -0.18
CA GLY A 50 3.56 -13.96 0.08
C GLY A 50 2.88 -14.80 1.15
N CYS A 51 1.71 -14.34 1.60
CA CYS A 51 0.91 -15.07 2.57
C CYS A 51 0.38 -16.38 1.98
N MET A 52 0.67 -17.51 2.62
CA MET A 52 0.25 -18.85 2.21
C MET A 52 -0.96 -19.37 3.00
N ASP A 53 -1.47 -18.65 3.98
CA ASP A 53 -2.66 -19.03 4.74
C ASP A 53 -3.92 -18.58 4.02
N SER A 54 -4.73 -19.55 3.56
CA SER A 54 -5.97 -19.30 2.81
C SER A 54 -7.09 -18.63 3.64
N THR A 55 -6.90 -18.50 4.96
CA THR A 55 -7.84 -17.79 5.84
C THR A 55 -7.46 -16.30 6.02
N ALA A 56 -6.26 -15.93 5.60
CA ALA A 56 -5.82 -14.53 5.60
C ALA A 56 -6.48 -13.75 4.46
N VAL A 57 -6.77 -12.47 4.70
CA VAL A 57 -7.41 -11.58 3.72
C VAL A 57 -6.51 -11.22 2.56
N ASN A 58 -5.21 -11.32 2.74
CA ASN A 58 -4.18 -11.09 1.72
C ASN A 58 -3.53 -12.40 1.23
N TYR A 59 -4.26 -13.52 1.29
CA TYR A 59 -3.79 -14.80 0.76
C TYR A 59 -3.33 -14.69 -0.70
N ASN A 60 -2.14 -15.18 -0.97
CA ASN A 60 -1.59 -15.24 -2.33
C ASN A 60 -1.48 -16.68 -2.80
N ALA A 61 -2.42 -17.14 -3.62
CA ALA A 61 -2.43 -18.49 -4.18
C ALA A 61 -1.20 -18.82 -5.05
N ALA A 62 -0.45 -17.83 -5.51
CA ALA A 62 0.78 -18.00 -6.27
C ALA A 62 2.03 -18.06 -5.38
N ALA A 63 1.92 -17.76 -4.09
CA ALA A 63 3.04 -17.82 -3.16
C ALA A 63 3.56 -19.24 -3.02
N THR A 64 4.88 -19.40 -3.05
CA THR A 64 5.59 -20.67 -2.85
C THR A 64 6.46 -20.64 -1.59
N VAL A 65 6.60 -19.48 -0.97
CA VAL A 65 7.29 -19.26 0.30
C VAL A 65 6.47 -18.29 1.13
N ASP A 66 6.16 -18.67 2.36
CA ASP A 66 5.53 -17.77 3.32
C ASP A 66 6.54 -16.72 3.77
N ASP A 67 6.21 -15.45 3.60
CA ASP A 67 7.02 -14.30 3.99
C ASP A 67 6.59 -13.69 5.33
N GLY A 68 5.61 -14.29 6.01
CA GLY A 68 5.06 -13.80 7.27
C GLY A 68 4.12 -12.60 7.11
N SER A 69 3.71 -12.26 5.88
CA SER A 69 2.85 -11.10 5.60
C SER A 69 1.36 -11.35 5.82
N CYS A 70 0.97 -12.53 6.32
CA CYS A 70 -0.44 -12.87 6.50
C CYS A 70 -1.17 -11.89 7.42
N VAL A 71 -2.27 -11.32 6.92
CA VAL A 71 -3.14 -10.41 7.66
C VAL A 71 -4.48 -11.08 7.93
N PHE A 72 -4.88 -11.10 9.20
CA PHE A 72 -6.15 -11.67 9.64
C PHE A 72 -7.04 -10.54 10.14
N CYS A 73 -8.07 -10.19 9.37
CA CYS A 73 -9.08 -9.22 9.78
C CYS A 73 -10.32 -9.93 10.33
N SER A 74 -10.73 -9.58 11.53
CA SER A 74 -12.05 -9.94 12.06
C SER A 74 -13.18 -9.04 11.53
N ALA A 75 -12.82 -7.99 10.79
CA ALA A 75 -13.70 -6.95 10.27
C ALA A 75 -13.40 -6.69 8.78
N ASN A 76 -13.52 -5.44 8.31
CA ASN A 76 -13.32 -5.09 6.91
C ASN A 76 -11.83 -4.80 6.65
N TYR A 77 -11.21 -5.59 5.79
CA TYR A 77 -9.88 -5.27 5.27
C TYR A 77 -9.99 -4.19 4.21
N VAL A 78 -9.23 -3.14 4.38
CA VAL A 78 -9.24 -1.99 3.48
C VAL A 78 -7.82 -1.63 3.05
N THR A 79 -7.71 -1.02 1.88
CA THR A 79 -6.45 -0.47 1.37
C THR A 79 -6.64 1.01 1.06
N LEU A 80 -5.77 1.83 1.61
CA LEU A 80 -5.63 3.25 1.32
C LEU A 80 -4.48 3.43 0.31
N ASP A 81 -4.82 3.71 -0.92
CA ASP A 81 -3.86 4.11 -1.94
C ASP A 81 -3.75 5.64 -1.97
N MET A 82 -2.54 6.14 -1.84
CA MET A 82 -2.20 7.55 -1.80
C MET A 82 -1.38 7.92 -3.04
N THR A 83 -1.65 9.05 -3.63
CA THR A 83 -0.93 9.55 -4.81
C THR A 83 -0.55 11.02 -4.65
N ASP A 84 0.58 11.38 -5.25
CA ASP A 84 1.06 12.73 -5.38
C ASP A 84 1.44 13.02 -6.84
N SER A 85 0.85 14.04 -7.44
CA SER A 85 0.99 14.31 -8.87
C SER A 85 2.34 14.92 -9.26
N TRP A 86 3.07 15.52 -8.32
CA TRP A 86 4.43 16.03 -8.53
C TRP A 86 5.52 15.04 -8.17
N GLY A 87 5.24 14.12 -7.27
CA GLY A 87 6.16 13.06 -6.87
C GLY A 87 7.19 13.49 -5.82
N ASP A 88 6.96 14.59 -5.12
CA ASP A 88 7.82 15.07 -4.03
C ASP A 88 7.24 14.79 -2.64
N GLY A 89 6.03 14.22 -2.59
CA GLY A 89 5.30 13.85 -1.39
C GLY A 89 4.19 14.83 -1.04
N TRP A 90 3.42 14.52 0.00
CA TRP A 90 2.20 15.26 0.34
C TRP A 90 2.43 16.58 1.08
N ASN A 91 3.68 17.01 1.24
CA ASN A 91 4.05 18.35 1.75
C ASN A 91 3.34 18.73 3.07
N GLY A 92 3.22 17.75 3.96
CA GLY A 92 2.59 17.89 5.26
C GLY A 92 1.08 17.62 5.30
N ASN A 93 0.44 17.35 4.16
CA ASN A 93 -0.93 16.83 4.18
C ASN A 93 -0.96 15.43 4.79
N THR A 94 -2.02 15.14 5.54
CA THR A 94 -2.22 13.86 6.21
C THR A 94 -3.63 13.36 6.01
N TRP A 95 -3.78 12.05 5.92
CA TRP A 95 -5.06 11.37 5.90
C TRP A 95 -5.33 10.70 7.24
N THR A 96 -6.54 10.89 7.76
CA THR A 96 -7.01 10.24 8.99
C THR A 96 -8.43 9.73 8.80
N ALA A 97 -8.78 8.66 9.52
CA ALA A 97 -10.16 8.19 9.65
C ALA A 97 -10.46 7.90 11.12
N THR A 98 -11.53 8.48 11.65
CA THR A 98 -11.94 8.32 13.04
C THR A 98 -13.36 7.80 13.11
N SER A 99 -13.55 6.68 13.84
CA SER A 99 -14.85 6.07 14.09
C SER A 99 -15.78 7.04 14.84
N THR A 100 -17.00 7.20 14.37
CA THR A 100 -17.99 8.06 15.02
C THR A 100 -18.57 7.45 16.30
N SER A 101 -18.47 6.13 16.47
CA SER A 101 -18.89 5.45 17.70
C SER A 101 -17.82 5.48 18.81
N GLY A 102 -16.66 6.08 18.55
CA GLY A 102 -15.54 6.16 19.50
C GLY A 102 -14.66 4.90 19.55
N GLY A 103 -14.71 4.06 18.50
CA GLY A 103 -13.91 2.85 18.37
C GLY A 103 -12.50 3.12 17.85
N GLN A 104 -12.26 2.80 16.58
CA GLN A 104 -10.94 2.87 15.95
C GLN A 104 -10.62 4.27 15.40
N SER A 105 -9.32 4.58 15.37
CA SER A 105 -8.75 5.72 14.61
C SER A 105 -7.54 5.26 13.83
N PHE A 106 -7.39 5.76 12.60
CA PHE A 106 -6.33 5.41 11.68
C PHE A 106 -5.60 6.65 11.21
N GLY A 107 -4.30 6.51 10.96
CA GLY A 107 -3.42 7.60 10.57
C GLY A 107 -2.74 8.30 11.75
N PRO A 108 -2.13 9.49 11.55
CA PRO A 108 -2.04 10.17 10.26
C PRO A 108 -1.15 9.43 9.26
N TYR A 109 -1.67 9.20 8.06
CA TYR A 109 -0.91 8.67 6.92
C TYR A 109 -0.53 9.80 5.97
N THR A 110 0.64 9.70 5.33
CA THR A 110 1.17 10.70 4.40
C THR A 110 2.18 10.07 3.46
N ILE A 111 2.46 10.72 2.35
CA ILE A 111 3.61 10.43 1.50
C ILE A 111 4.73 11.39 1.89
N ALA A 112 5.80 10.88 2.51
CA ALA A 112 6.94 11.71 2.92
C ALA A 112 7.78 12.16 1.72
N SER A 113 7.85 11.33 0.67
CA SER A 113 8.51 11.61 -0.62
C SER A 113 8.10 10.58 -1.65
N GLY A 114 8.09 10.97 -2.93
CA GLY A 114 7.66 10.09 -4.03
C GLY A 114 6.21 10.30 -4.43
N ALA A 115 5.80 9.63 -5.50
CA ALA A 115 4.52 9.86 -6.17
C ALA A 115 3.37 8.98 -5.63
N ALA A 116 3.66 7.95 -4.84
CA ALA A 116 2.63 7.04 -4.33
C ALA A 116 3.07 6.31 -3.07
N ALA A 117 2.11 5.95 -2.23
CA ALA A 117 2.24 5.04 -1.12
C ALA A 117 0.92 4.28 -0.92
N SER A 118 0.96 3.13 -0.26
CA SER A 118 -0.22 2.34 0.04
C SER A 118 -0.14 1.79 1.45
N GLU A 119 -1.26 1.84 2.18
CA GLU A 119 -1.40 1.30 3.52
C GLU A 119 -2.62 0.38 3.56
N SER A 120 -2.52 -0.72 4.30
CA SER A 120 -3.64 -1.65 4.46
C SER A 120 -3.87 -1.98 5.91
N PHE A 121 -5.13 -1.97 6.33
CA PHE A 121 -5.52 -2.16 7.71
C PHE A 121 -6.95 -2.73 7.84
N CYS A 122 -7.33 -3.09 9.06
CA CYS A 122 -8.66 -3.64 9.35
C CYS A 122 -9.52 -2.58 10.02
N MET A 123 -10.67 -2.25 9.41
CA MET A 123 -11.65 -1.31 9.96
C MET A 123 -12.89 -2.06 10.44
N ASP A 124 -13.38 -1.74 11.62
CA ASP A 124 -14.67 -2.24 12.08
C ASP A 124 -15.81 -1.66 11.22
N SER A 125 -16.96 -2.33 11.22
CA SER A 125 -18.14 -1.79 10.55
C SER A 125 -18.67 -0.59 11.32
N ASP A 126 -18.46 0.62 10.78
CA ASP A 126 -18.87 1.89 11.40
C ASP A 126 -18.90 3.02 10.35
N CYS A 127 -19.34 4.18 10.78
CA CYS A 127 -19.13 5.44 10.07
C CYS A 127 -17.85 6.09 10.53
N TYR A 128 -17.03 6.49 9.57
CA TYR A 128 -15.74 7.13 9.84
C TYR A 128 -15.76 8.57 9.32
N ASP A 129 -15.37 9.49 10.17
CA ASP A 129 -14.99 10.84 9.75
C ASP A 129 -13.62 10.77 9.09
N ILE A 130 -13.58 10.92 7.77
CA ILE A 130 -12.36 10.90 6.98
C ILE A 130 -11.94 12.33 6.70
N VAL A 131 -10.72 12.68 7.11
CA VAL A 131 -10.12 13.99 6.89
C VAL A 131 -8.79 13.84 6.15
N CYS A 132 -8.60 14.63 5.08
CA CYS A 132 -7.32 14.78 4.42
C CYS A 132 -7.01 16.27 4.26
N ASP A 133 -6.03 16.77 5.03
CA ASP A 133 -5.74 18.21 5.11
C ASP A 133 -4.38 18.50 5.79
N PHE A 134 -4.17 19.77 6.16
CA PHE A 134 -3.13 20.34 7.02
C PHE A 134 -1.79 20.66 6.34
N GLY A 135 -1.60 20.34 5.06
CA GLY A 135 -0.37 20.59 4.32
C GLY A 135 -0.45 21.70 3.29
N SER A 136 0.63 21.81 2.53
CA SER A 136 0.73 22.68 1.35
C SER A 136 0.50 21.90 0.06
N PHE A 137 0.33 22.58 -1.08
CA PHE A 137 0.18 21.95 -2.41
C PHE A 137 -0.94 20.93 -2.49
N GLN A 138 -2.07 21.21 -1.85
CA GLN A 138 -3.22 20.31 -1.71
C GLN A 138 -3.78 19.82 -3.05
N GLY A 139 -3.62 20.57 -4.13
CA GLY A 139 -4.04 20.17 -5.47
C GLY A 139 -3.28 18.99 -6.07
N GLU A 140 -2.19 18.56 -5.44
CA GLU A 140 -1.35 17.42 -5.88
C GLU A 140 -1.75 16.12 -5.18
N VAL A 141 -2.48 16.22 -4.08
CA VAL A 141 -2.90 15.12 -3.20
C VAL A 141 -4.07 14.37 -3.80
N GLY A 142 -3.93 13.05 -3.91
CA GLY A 142 -5.01 12.14 -4.26
C GLY A 142 -4.98 10.89 -3.38
N TRP A 143 -6.16 10.36 -3.07
CA TRP A 143 -6.27 9.11 -2.31
C TRP A 143 -7.54 8.34 -2.64
N THR A 144 -7.48 7.03 -2.46
CA THR A 144 -8.61 6.11 -2.63
C THR A 144 -8.58 5.06 -1.54
N LEU A 145 -9.68 4.87 -0.83
CA LEU A 145 -9.89 3.80 0.13
C LEU A 145 -10.77 2.73 -0.51
N THR A 146 -10.27 1.49 -0.59
CA THR A 146 -10.97 0.34 -1.19
C THR A 146 -11.17 -0.78 -0.18
N ASP A 147 -12.21 -1.59 -0.39
CA ASP A 147 -12.39 -2.85 0.34
C ASP A 147 -11.56 -4.00 -0.26
N ALA A 148 -11.60 -5.18 0.36
CA ALA A 148 -10.89 -6.38 -0.10
C ALA A 148 -11.30 -6.86 -1.50
N SER A 149 -12.45 -6.45 -2.01
CA SER A 149 -12.92 -6.74 -3.38
C SER A 149 -12.44 -5.73 -4.41
N GLY A 150 -11.79 -4.65 -3.97
CA GLY A 150 -11.41 -3.51 -4.81
C GLY A 150 -12.53 -2.49 -5.01
N THR A 151 -13.65 -2.63 -4.27
CA THR A 151 -14.73 -1.62 -4.33
C THR A 151 -14.30 -0.36 -3.59
N VAL A 152 -14.48 0.80 -4.23
CA VAL A 152 -14.16 2.10 -3.63
C VAL A 152 -15.16 2.42 -2.53
N ILE A 153 -14.64 2.60 -1.31
CA ILE A 153 -15.40 3.08 -0.14
C ILE A 153 -15.47 4.59 -0.15
N ALA A 154 -14.33 5.24 -0.34
CA ALA A 154 -14.21 6.69 -0.44
C ALA A 154 -12.98 7.07 -1.27
N SER A 155 -12.98 8.25 -1.85
CA SER A 155 -11.82 8.81 -2.55
C SER A 155 -11.87 10.34 -2.56
N GLY A 156 -10.71 10.98 -2.68
CA GLY A 156 -10.64 12.43 -2.70
C GLY A 156 -9.23 12.96 -2.89
N GLY A 157 -9.07 14.24 -2.60
CA GLY A 157 -7.80 14.97 -2.54
C GLY A 157 -7.63 15.63 -1.18
N ALA A 158 -7.02 16.81 -1.15
CA ALA A 158 -6.99 17.71 0.00
C ALA A 158 -7.41 19.12 -0.46
N PRO A 159 -8.16 19.88 0.36
CA PRO A 159 -8.76 19.47 1.63
C PRO A 159 -9.96 18.53 1.45
N TYR A 160 -10.15 17.60 2.35
CA TYR A 160 -11.31 16.69 2.35
C TYR A 160 -11.78 16.45 3.79
N SER A 161 -13.10 16.45 4.00
CA SER A 161 -13.73 16.04 5.25
C SER A 161 -15.13 15.52 4.94
N ALA A 162 -15.37 14.22 5.20
CA ALA A 162 -16.70 13.63 5.03
C ALA A 162 -16.84 12.34 5.84
N LEU A 163 -18.09 12.01 6.19
CA LEU A 163 -18.43 10.71 6.74
C LEU A 163 -18.48 9.65 5.63
N SER A 164 -17.86 8.51 5.90
CA SER A 164 -17.85 7.36 4.99
C SER A 164 -18.24 6.08 5.73
N SER A 165 -19.05 5.26 5.08
CA SER A 165 -19.53 3.98 5.60
C SER A 165 -18.52 2.87 5.31
N VAL A 166 -18.15 2.12 6.33
CA VAL A 166 -17.39 0.88 6.21
C VAL A 166 -18.26 -0.28 6.69
N GLY A 167 -18.26 -1.39 5.96
CA GLY A 167 -19.02 -2.59 6.32
C GLY A 167 -20.54 -2.46 6.14
N GLY A 168 -21.00 -1.53 5.30
CA GLY A 168 -22.43 -1.39 4.95
C GLY A 168 -23.29 -0.72 6.01
N VAL A 169 -22.69 -0.04 6.99
CA VAL A 169 -23.41 0.77 7.99
C VAL A 169 -24.00 2.01 7.33
N VAL A 170 -25.22 2.37 7.67
CA VAL A 170 -25.82 3.62 7.20
C VAL A 170 -25.32 4.77 8.06
N CYS A 171 -24.55 5.68 7.47
CA CYS A 171 -24.05 6.86 8.16
C CYS A 171 -25.13 7.92 8.33
N PRO A 172 -25.12 8.65 9.45
CA PRO A 172 -26.04 9.76 9.63
C PRO A 172 -25.77 10.87 8.60
N VAL A 173 -26.84 11.45 8.10
CA VAL A 173 -26.74 12.72 7.34
C VAL A 173 -26.85 13.84 8.37
N LEU A 174 -25.76 14.60 8.49
CA LEU A 174 -25.69 15.72 9.43
C LEU A 174 -26.38 16.95 8.84
N GLY A 175 -26.97 17.76 9.68
CA GLY A 175 -27.64 19.03 9.32
C GLY A 175 -28.74 19.41 10.28
N CYS A 176 -29.22 20.63 10.13
CA CYS A 176 -30.32 21.10 10.96
C CYS A 176 -31.60 20.26 10.77
N THR A 177 -32.09 19.64 11.84
CA THR A 177 -33.29 18.81 11.82
C THR A 177 -34.59 19.59 12.22
N ASP A 178 -34.46 20.86 12.60
CA ASP A 178 -35.64 21.73 12.93
C ASP A 178 -36.28 22.22 11.65
N SER A 179 -37.51 21.73 11.35
CA SER A 179 -38.26 22.08 10.15
C SER A 179 -38.72 23.55 10.11
N THR A 180 -38.54 24.29 11.19
CA THR A 180 -38.85 25.72 11.25
C THR A 180 -37.64 26.61 11.01
N ALA A 181 -36.42 26.05 11.01
CA ALA A 181 -35.20 26.75 10.73
C ALA A 181 -35.01 27.05 9.25
N LEU A 182 -34.35 28.17 8.94
CA LEU A 182 -34.08 28.57 7.55
C LEU A 182 -33.06 27.64 6.83
N ASN A 183 -32.24 26.98 7.59
CA ASN A 183 -31.22 26.02 7.12
C ASN A 183 -31.65 24.56 7.32
N TYR A 184 -32.96 24.31 7.50
CA TYR A 184 -33.49 22.96 7.62
C TYR A 184 -33.06 22.06 6.48
N ASN A 185 -32.47 20.89 6.82
CA ASN A 185 -32.13 19.86 5.87
C ASN A 185 -33.11 18.67 6.00
N PRO A 186 -34.04 18.46 5.07
CA PRO A 186 -35.02 17.37 5.16
C PRO A 186 -34.39 15.97 5.04
N LEU A 187 -33.15 15.87 4.64
CA LEU A 187 -32.38 14.60 4.57
C LEU A 187 -31.58 14.35 5.84
N ALA A 188 -31.41 15.34 6.71
CA ALA A 188 -30.67 15.17 7.95
C ALA A 188 -31.35 14.13 8.84
N THR A 189 -30.57 13.18 9.30
CA THR A 189 -30.98 12.15 10.27
C THR A 189 -30.38 12.41 11.65
N GLN A 190 -29.46 13.36 11.73
CA GLN A 190 -28.83 13.80 12.97
C GLN A 190 -28.56 15.29 12.92
N ASP A 191 -28.96 15.99 13.99
CA ASP A 191 -28.68 17.41 14.18
C ASP A 191 -27.17 17.65 14.39
N ASP A 192 -26.59 18.56 13.64
CA ASP A 192 -25.19 19.00 13.76
C ASP A 192 -25.05 20.31 14.55
N GLY A 193 -26.15 20.87 15.06
CA GLY A 193 -26.18 22.11 15.82
C GLY A 193 -26.14 23.39 14.98
N SER A 194 -26.31 23.28 13.66
CA SER A 194 -26.27 24.42 12.72
C SER A 194 -27.57 25.23 12.65
#